data_35af551abf70f7b427c841e80e2b2a45
#
_entry.id   35af551abf70f7b427c841e80e2b2a45
#
_cell.length_a   1.000
_cell.length_b   1.000
_cell.length_c   1.000
_cell.angle_alpha   90.00
_cell.angle_beta   90.00
_cell.angle_gamma   90.00
#
_symmetry.space_group_name_H-M   'P 1'
#
loop_
_entity.id
_entity.type
_entity.pdbx_description
1 polymer ?
#
loop_
_entity_poly.entity_id
_entity_poly.type
_entity_poly.pdbx_seq_one_letter_code
_entity_poly.pdbx_strand_id
1 'polypeptide(L)'
;WQTATALWRADAGLVDGEVAGTTRRAARARPQAAYLLRLAALLFAPIVFGGCYAGYLARAAYEEGLILWNRKPIGDALARGDLPADIRAKLETVLAVRKFAAEELGLNVGGAYQSMALVDQSAVVHVLMAAPRDSLEPYTWWFPIVGRVPYRGYFDESDAAAEAAALEAQGLDTMVRPAVTFSSLGFFSDPLLSNLLKLDRVELAGVIIHELFHRTYYLAGDAMFDESAANFSGSAGAVAFFAATDGESAPATIAARGILESDLNFARFLLQEQARLLDIYMAKPPKQELDKRREAAFAAIKADYAALAPSLSGLERFDLDKQPLNNAVLVNYLIYFHDLGNFAALDRMNHGDLRATIAQIISIAKAHPDDPFYAIWEATRAAPAISGGS
;
A
#
# COMPACT_ATOMS: atom_id res chain seq x y z
N TRP A 1 -14.24 -8.41 -17.61
CA TRP A 1 -13.39 -9.53 -17.21
C TRP A 1 -13.14 -10.53 -18.33
N GLN A 2 -14.18 -11.04 -18.98
CA GLN A 2 -14.04 -11.96 -20.12
C GLN A 2 -13.24 -11.36 -21.30
N THR A 3 -13.32 -10.05 -21.50
CA THR A 3 -12.61 -9.31 -22.55
C THR A 3 -11.11 -9.18 -22.27
N ALA A 4 -10.69 -8.93 -21.02
CA ALA A 4 -9.27 -8.86 -20.67
C ALA A 4 -8.57 -10.24 -20.82
N THR A 5 -9.30 -11.31 -20.51
CA THR A 5 -8.81 -12.70 -20.67
C THR A 5 -8.74 -13.14 -22.14
N ALA A 6 -9.65 -12.64 -23.00
CA ALA A 6 -9.65 -12.95 -24.42
C ALA A 6 -8.43 -12.35 -25.16
N LEU A 7 -8.01 -11.14 -24.77
CA LEU A 7 -6.84 -10.45 -25.32
C LEU A 7 -5.52 -11.21 -25.07
N TRP A 8 -5.46 -11.95 -23.95
CA TRP A 8 -4.26 -12.71 -23.57
C TRP A 8 -4.13 -14.04 -24.31
N ARG A 9 -5.25 -14.69 -24.66
CA ARG A 9 -5.25 -16.01 -25.33
C ARG A 9 -4.93 -15.95 -26.83
N ALA A 10 -5.09 -14.81 -27.49
CA ALA A 10 -4.86 -14.68 -28.91
C ALA A 10 -3.37 -14.72 -29.33
N ASP A 11 -2.43 -14.50 -28.40
CA ASP A 11 -0.99 -14.48 -28.67
C ASP A 11 -0.27 -15.84 -28.49
N ALA A 12 -0.97 -16.89 -28.04
CA ALA A 12 -0.35 -18.19 -27.75
C ALA A 12 -0.18 -19.08 -29.00
N GLY A 13 -0.52 -18.62 -30.19
CA GLY A 13 -0.63 -19.46 -31.38
C GLY A 13 0.10 -18.99 -32.62
N LEU A 14 1.28 -18.40 -32.55
CA LEU A 14 2.09 -18.15 -33.76
C LEU A 14 3.57 -17.88 -33.42
N VAL A 15 4.40 -18.89 -33.28
CA VAL A 15 5.83 -18.78 -33.60
C VAL A 15 6.35 -20.15 -34.08
N ASP A 16 6.19 -20.42 -35.38
CA ASP A 16 7.10 -21.27 -36.14
C ASP A 16 7.45 -20.51 -37.40
N GLY A 17 8.71 -20.13 -37.57
CA GLY A 17 9.20 -19.45 -38.78
C GLY A 17 10.66 -19.02 -38.63
N GLU A 18 11.59 -19.90 -39.05
CA GLU A 18 13.01 -19.61 -39.23
C GLU A 18 13.27 -18.39 -40.10
N VAL A 19 14.18 -17.49 -39.66
CA VAL A 19 15.08 -16.79 -40.63
C VAL A 19 16.43 -16.53 -39.96
N ALA A 20 17.46 -17.06 -40.54
CA ALA A 20 18.87 -16.80 -40.27
C ALA A 20 19.30 -15.41 -40.75
N GLY A 21 20.05 -14.67 -39.91
CA GLY A 21 20.68 -13.42 -40.31
C GLY A 21 21.68 -12.93 -39.25
N THR A 22 22.96 -13.22 -39.51
CA THR A 22 24.12 -12.82 -38.70
C THR A 22 24.43 -11.33 -38.79
N THR A 23 24.37 -10.60 -37.69
CA THR A 23 25.20 -9.41 -37.50
C THR A 23 25.65 -9.30 -36.04
N ARG A 24 26.97 -9.35 -35.81
CA ARG A 24 27.65 -9.11 -34.52
C ARG A 24 27.41 -7.66 -34.10
N ARG A 25 26.66 -7.47 -33.02
CA ARG A 25 26.64 -6.25 -32.19
C ARG A 25 27.08 -6.57 -30.78
N ALA A 26 27.95 -5.73 -30.26
CA ALA A 26 28.54 -5.81 -28.93
C ALA A 26 27.48 -6.07 -27.85
N ALA A 27 27.69 -7.12 -27.05
CA ALA A 27 26.84 -7.52 -25.95
C ALA A 27 26.93 -6.46 -24.84
N ARG A 28 25.91 -5.60 -24.77
CA ARG A 28 25.55 -4.95 -23.49
C ARG A 28 25.03 -6.06 -22.58
N ALA A 29 25.70 -6.24 -21.44
CA ALA A 29 25.30 -7.21 -20.43
C ALA A 29 23.81 -7.06 -20.13
N ARG A 30 23.04 -8.12 -20.37
CA ARG A 30 21.59 -8.16 -20.24
C ARG A 30 21.22 -8.02 -18.76
N PRO A 31 20.20 -7.20 -18.40
CA PRO A 31 19.70 -7.09 -17.03
C PRO A 31 19.20 -8.43 -16.45
N GLN A 32 19.01 -9.45 -17.29
CA GLN A 32 18.59 -10.81 -16.91
C GLN A 32 19.54 -11.52 -15.93
N ALA A 33 20.86 -11.30 -16.02
CA ALA A 33 21.80 -11.94 -15.09
C ALA A 33 21.69 -11.39 -13.66
N ALA A 34 21.42 -10.10 -13.49
CA ALA A 34 21.16 -9.50 -12.18
C ALA A 34 19.81 -9.99 -11.61
N TYR A 35 18.81 -10.24 -12.44
CA TYR A 35 17.55 -10.83 -12.02
C TYR A 35 17.70 -12.28 -11.55
N LEU A 36 18.43 -13.10 -12.30
CA LEU A 36 18.69 -14.50 -11.92
C LEU A 36 19.49 -14.60 -10.62
N LEU A 37 20.46 -13.70 -10.39
CA LEU A 37 21.21 -13.64 -9.13
C LEU A 37 20.34 -13.23 -7.94
N ARG A 38 19.40 -12.30 -8.11
CA ARG A 38 18.46 -11.89 -7.07
C ARG A 38 17.44 -12.99 -6.78
N LEU A 39 16.92 -13.66 -7.81
CA LEU A 39 16.06 -14.85 -7.66
C LEU A 39 16.78 -16.01 -6.98
N ALA A 40 18.04 -16.26 -7.35
CA ALA A 40 18.88 -17.28 -6.70
C ALA A 40 19.13 -16.92 -5.23
N ALA A 41 19.42 -15.66 -4.89
CA ALA A 41 19.58 -15.22 -3.51
C ALA A 41 18.31 -15.40 -2.68
N LEU A 42 17.14 -15.13 -3.24
CA LEU A 42 15.84 -15.37 -2.60
C LEU A 42 15.52 -16.86 -2.43
N LEU A 43 15.94 -17.71 -3.36
CA LEU A 43 15.78 -19.18 -3.28
C LEU A 43 16.76 -19.84 -2.31
N PHE A 44 17.97 -19.28 -2.15
CA PHE A 44 18.99 -19.82 -1.25
C PHE A 44 18.92 -19.32 0.18
N ALA A 45 18.35 -18.13 0.43
CA ALA A 45 18.17 -17.59 1.78
C ALA A 45 17.38 -18.54 2.72
N PRO A 46 16.31 -19.24 2.30
CA PRO A 46 15.58 -20.20 3.15
C PRO A 46 16.40 -21.40 3.57
N ILE A 47 17.37 -21.82 2.77
CA ILE A 47 18.23 -22.99 3.07
C ILE A 47 19.19 -22.68 4.25
N VAL A 48 19.56 -21.41 4.41
CA VAL A 48 20.46 -20.94 5.48
C VAL A 48 19.72 -20.70 6.79
N PHE A 49 18.43 -20.41 6.75
CA PHE A 49 17.58 -20.08 7.92
C PHE A 49 16.64 -21.22 8.32
N GLY A 50 17.02 -22.48 8.19
CA GLY A 50 16.22 -23.67 8.46
C GLY A 50 15.15 -23.50 9.54
N GLY A 51 13.87 -23.39 9.12
CA GLY A 51 12.71 -23.26 10.00
C GLY A 51 11.42 -23.24 9.18
N CYS A 52 10.25 -23.20 9.85
CA CYS A 52 8.91 -23.24 9.27
C CYS A 52 8.63 -22.18 8.17
N TYR A 53 9.50 -21.16 8.03
CA TYR A 53 9.39 -20.12 7.02
C TYR A 53 9.95 -20.47 5.63
N ALA A 54 10.76 -21.54 5.53
CA ALA A 54 11.42 -21.86 4.24
C ALA A 54 10.40 -22.18 3.14
N GLY A 55 9.36 -22.96 3.46
CA GLY A 55 8.28 -23.28 2.52
C GLY A 55 7.47 -22.06 2.11
N TYR A 56 7.16 -21.19 3.06
CA TYR A 56 6.44 -19.93 2.81
C TYR A 56 7.22 -19.02 1.85
N LEU A 57 8.51 -18.77 2.13
CA LEU A 57 9.35 -17.90 1.29
C LEU A 57 9.56 -18.50 -0.12
N ALA A 58 9.72 -19.83 -0.22
CA ALA A 58 9.86 -20.50 -1.51
C ALA A 58 8.57 -20.37 -2.35
N ARG A 59 7.40 -20.50 -1.73
CA ARG A 59 6.13 -20.34 -2.40
C ARG A 59 5.91 -18.88 -2.83
N ALA A 60 6.18 -17.91 -1.94
CA ALA A 60 6.09 -16.49 -2.28
C ALA A 60 7.00 -16.12 -3.47
N ALA A 61 8.24 -16.61 -3.49
CA ALA A 61 9.17 -16.38 -4.59
C ALA A 61 8.72 -17.05 -5.90
N TYR A 62 8.07 -18.21 -5.82
CA TYR A 62 7.52 -18.91 -6.99
C TYR A 62 6.35 -18.13 -7.60
N GLU A 63 5.38 -17.73 -6.79
CA GLU A 63 4.19 -16.98 -7.25
C GLU A 63 4.61 -15.61 -7.84
N GLU A 64 5.52 -14.90 -7.17
CA GLU A 64 6.10 -13.66 -7.68
C GLU A 64 6.83 -13.90 -9.01
N GLY A 65 7.61 -14.97 -9.10
CA GLY A 65 8.30 -15.38 -10.33
C GLY A 65 7.34 -15.59 -11.49
N LEU A 66 6.19 -16.21 -11.27
CA LEU A 66 5.15 -16.42 -12.28
C LEU A 66 4.53 -15.10 -12.75
N ILE A 67 4.23 -14.18 -11.82
CA ILE A 67 3.71 -12.84 -12.14
C ILE A 67 4.71 -12.09 -13.03
N LEU A 68 5.99 -12.06 -12.63
CA LEU A 68 7.04 -11.38 -13.38
C LEU A 68 7.33 -12.03 -14.74
N TRP A 69 7.18 -13.34 -14.85
CA TRP A 69 7.39 -14.06 -16.11
C TRP A 69 6.29 -13.78 -17.12
N ASN A 70 5.06 -13.72 -16.66
CA ASN A 70 3.87 -13.55 -17.50
C ASN A 70 3.53 -12.09 -17.81
N ARG A 71 4.31 -11.11 -17.34
CA ARG A 71 4.03 -9.69 -17.58
C ARG A 71 4.22 -9.29 -19.04
N LYS A 72 3.35 -8.39 -19.52
CA LYS A 72 3.43 -7.79 -20.88
C LYS A 72 3.55 -6.27 -20.78
N PRO A 73 4.29 -5.61 -21.71
CA PRO A 73 4.35 -4.14 -21.74
C PRO A 73 2.97 -3.50 -21.91
N ILE A 74 2.67 -2.46 -21.14
CA ILE A 74 1.41 -1.72 -21.29
C ILE A 74 1.33 -1.03 -22.66
N GLY A 75 2.47 -0.56 -23.20
CA GLY A 75 2.52 0.05 -24.53
C GLY A 75 2.06 -0.89 -25.64
N ASP A 76 2.40 -2.18 -25.55
CA ASP A 76 1.96 -3.19 -26.53
C ASP A 76 0.45 -3.42 -26.44
N ALA A 77 -0.11 -3.43 -25.23
CA ALA A 77 -1.54 -3.53 -25.02
C ALA A 77 -2.27 -2.30 -25.60
N LEU A 78 -1.75 -1.11 -25.38
CA LEU A 78 -2.33 0.14 -25.92
C LEU A 78 -2.22 0.26 -27.45
N ALA A 79 -1.18 -0.33 -28.07
CA ALA A 79 -1.03 -0.36 -29.51
C ALA A 79 -2.07 -1.26 -30.21
N ARG A 80 -2.67 -2.21 -29.49
CA ARG A 80 -3.75 -3.05 -29.98
C ARG A 80 -5.05 -2.25 -29.98
N GLY A 81 -5.74 -2.19 -31.10
CA GLY A 81 -6.96 -1.37 -31.27
C GLY A 81 -8.23 -1.91 -30.59
N ASP A 82 -8.16 -3.06 -29.94
CA ASP A 82 -9.30 -3.86 -29.45
C ASP A 82 -9.58 -3.73 -27.92
N LEU A 83 -8.87 -2.82 -27.22
CA LEU A 83 -9.11 -2.58 -25.79
C LEU A 83 -10.45 -1.87 -25.55
N PRO A 84 -11.25 -2.29 -24.53
CA PRO A 84 -12.36 -1.51 -24.02
C PRO A 84 -11.91 -0.09 -23.65
N ALA A 85 -12.74 0.91 -23.91
CA ALA A 85 -12.38 2.32 -23.74
C ALA A 85 -11.99 2.68 -22.28
N ASP A 86 -12.68 2.08 -21.30
CA ASP A 86 -12.40 2.25 -19.88
C ASP A 86 -11.04 1.67 -19.48
N ILE A 87 -10.71 0.46 -19.97
CA ILE A 87 -9.42 -0.20 -19.72
C ILE A 87 -8.29 0.61 -20.37
N ARG A 88 -8.49 1.06 -21.62
CA ARG A 88 -7.53 1.94 -22.29
C ARG A 88 -7.26 3.19 -21.48
N ALA A 89 -8.29 3.91 -21.03
CA ALA A 89 -8.16 5.12 -20.23
C ALA A 89 -7.41 4.87 -18.91
N LYS A 90 -7.65 3.73 -18.25
CA LYS A 90 -6.94 3.34 -17.03
C LYS A 90 -5.47 3.06 -17.30
N LEU A 91 -5.12 2.32 -18.35
CA LEU A 91 -3.73 2.04 -18.72
C LEU A 91 -2.97 3.31 -19.10
N GLU A 92 -3.61 4.23 -19.84
CA GLU A 92 -3.04 5.54 -20.15
C GLU A 92 -2.82 6.37 -18.88
N THR A 93 -3.77 6.33 -17.94
CA THR A 93 -3.64 6.98 -16.62
C THR A 93 -2.44 6.41 -15.85
N VAL A 94 -2.24 5.09 -15.83
CA VAL A 94 -1.09 4.44 -15.17
C VAL A 94 0.24 5.00 -15.69
N LEU A 95 0.40 5.08 -17.02
CA LEU A 95 1.64 5.59 -17.61
C LEU A 95 1.83 7.09 -17.35
N ALA A 96 0.75 7.87 -17.37
CA ALA A 96 0.76 9.30 -17.10
C ALA A 96 1.10 9.58 -15.62
N VAL A 97 0.47 8.86 -14.68
CA VAL A 97 0.76 8.97 -13.24
C VAL A 97 2.22 8.59 -12.94
N ARG A 98 2.70 7.50 -13.55
CA ARG A 98 4.10 7.08 -13.41
C ARG A 98 5.08 8.18 -13.87
N LYS A 99 4.79 8.82 -15.01
CA LYS A 99 5.59 9.94 -15.53
C LYS A 99 5.54 11.13 -14.57
N PHE A 100 4.34 11.53 -14.15
CA PHE A 100 4.13 12.61 -13.19
C PHE A 100 4.86 12.38 -11.87
N ALA A 101 4.77 11.17 -11.32
CA ALA A 101 5.46 10.80 -10.08
C ALA A 101 6.99 10.96 -10.18
N ALA A 102 7.57 10.65 -11.35
CA ALA A 102 9.02 10.85 -11.56
C ALA A 102 9.39 12.32 -11.74
N GLU A 103 8.67 13.04 -12.60
CA GLU A 103 9.04 14.38 -13.04
C GLU A 103 8.60 15.45 -12.04
N GLU A 104 7.39 15.35 -11.50
CA GLU A 104 6.80 16.37 -10.63
C GLU A 104 6.94 16.04 -9.14
N LEU A 105 6.81 14.76 -8.73
CA LEU A 105 6.92 14.39 -7.32
C LEU A 105 8.34 13.94 -6.91
N GLY A 106 9.23 13.66 -7.88
CA GLY A 106 10.59 13.22 -7.61
C GLY A 106 10.70 11.79 -7.09
N LEU A 107 9.68 10.95 -7.32
CA LEU A 107 9.67 9.57 -6.88
C LEU A 107 10.50 8.65 -7.79
N ASN A 108 11.12 7.63 -7.20
CA ASN A 108 11.87 6.62 -7.93
C ASN A 108 10.93 5.61 -8.61
N VAL A 109 10.60 5.83 -9.86
CA VAL A 109 9.69 4.94 -10.60
C VAL A 109 10.39 3.71 -11.20
N GLY A 110 11.70 3.75 -11.45
CA GLY A 110 12.46 2.65 -12.07
C GLY A 110 11.74 2.03 -13.26
N GLY A 111 11.57 0.70 -13.26
CA GLY A 111 10.79 -0.06 -14.25
C GLY A 111 9.35 -0.40 -13.82
N ALA A 112 8.88 0.07 -12.65
CA ALA A 112 7.55 -0.25 -12.15
C ALA A 112 6.45 0.31 -13.08
N TYR A 113 5.33 -0.40 -13.18
CA TYR A 113 4.14 0.00 -13.95
C TYR A 113 4.36 0.29 -15.44
N GLN A 114 5.43 -0.23 -16.03
CA GLN A 114 5.61 -0.24 -17.50
C GLN A 114 4.98 -1.48 -18.15
N SER A 115 4.71 -2.50 -17.36
CA SER A 115 4.09 -3.74 -17.79
C SER A 115 2.88 -4.05 -16.91
N MET A 116 2.03 -4.95 -17.40
CA MET A 116 0.89 -5.48 -16.66
C MET A 116 0.98 -7.00 -16.58
N ALA A 117 0.45 -7.58 -15.52
CA ALA A 117 0.30 -9.02 -15.34
C ALA A 117 -1.15 -9.37 -15.03
N LEU A 118 -1.64 -10.45 -15.66
CA LEU A 118 -2.92 -11.03 -15.30
C LEU A 118 -2.75 -11.81 -13.99
N VAL A 119 -3.60 -11.52 -13.03
CA VAL A 119 -3.75 -12.30 -11.81
C VAL A 119 -5.13 -12.92 -11.79
N ASP A 120 -5.21 -14.19 -11.41
CA ASP A 120 -6.50 -14.82 -11.17
C ASP A 120 -7.14 -14.18 -9.92
N GLN A 121 -8.48 -14.03 -9.92
CA GLN A 121 -9.19 -13.52 -8.76
C GLN A 121 -9.08 -14.44 -7.54
N SER A 122 -8.84 -15.73 -7.76
CA SER A 122 -8.58 -16.71 -6.71
C SER A 122 -7.19 -16.58 -6.06
N ALA A 123 -6.25 -15.87 -6.69
CA ALA A 123 -4.91 -15.62 -6.17
C ALA A 123 -4.86 -14.41 -5.21
N VAL A 124 -5.90 -14.21 -4.42
CA VAL A 124 -5.91 -13.18 -3.38
C VAL A 124 -4.98 -13.62 -2.26
N VAL A 125 -4.07 -12.75 -1.86
CA VAL A 125 -3.28 -12.93 -0.65
C VAL A 125 -4.17 -12.57 0.54
N HIS A 126 -4.28 -13.48 1.52
CA HIS A 126 -4.96 -13.23 2.77
C HIS A 126 -3.98 -12.69 3.79
N VAL A 127 -4.18 -11.46 4.23
CA VAL A 127 -3.32 -10.79 5.20
C VAL A 127 -3.88 -11.02 6.59
N LEU A 128 -3.10 -11.69 7.45
CA LEU A 128 -3.36 -11.85 8.87
C LEU A 128 -2.66 -10.74 9.64
N MET A 129 -3.40 -10.10 10.53
CA MET A 129 -2.92 -9.17 11.54
C MET A 129 -3.33 -9.66 12.92
N ALA A 130 -2.56 -9.30 13.93
CA ALA A 130 -2.87 -9.60 15.32
C ALA A 130 -2.41 -8.47 16.25
N ALA A 131 -3.06 -8.35 17.40
CA ALA A 131 -2.68 -7.38 18.44
C ALA A 131 -3.04 -7.94 19.83
N PRO A 132 -2.30 -7.58 20.90
CA PRO A 132 -2.71 -7.88 22.26
C PRO A 132 -4.06 -7.26 22.61
N ARG A 133 -4.80 -7.89 23.53
CA ARG A 133 -6.12 -7.39 23.93
C ARG A 133 -6.04 -6.15 24.83
N ASP A 134 -4.89 -5.84 25.34
CA ASP A 134 -4.60 -4.73 26.28
C ASP A 134 -3.60 -3.71 25.72
N SER A 135 -3.34 -3.75 24.41
CA SER A 135 -2.45 -2.82 23.71
C SER A 135 -2.88 -2.64 22.27
N LEU A 136 -2.57 -1.48 21.69
CA LEU A 136 -2.70 -1.20 20.25
C LEU A 136 -1.36 -1.34 19.50
N GLU A 137 -0.37 -1.96 20.14
CA GLU A 137 0.85 -2.34 19.45
C GLU A 137 0.61 -3.61 18.62
N PRO A 138 0.99 -3.61 17.32
CA PRO A 138 0.78 -4.79 16.49
C PRO A 138 1.65 -5.96 16.95
N TYR A 139 1.11 -7.17 16.89
CA TYR A 139 1.93 -8.36 16.86
C TYR A 139 2.76 -8.36 15.57
N THR A 140 4.06 -8.67 15.63
CA THR A 140 4.95 -8.58 14.46
C THR A 140 5.57 -9.91 14.13
N TRP A 141 5.69 -10.18 12.82
CA TRP A 141 6.48 -11.29 12.29
C TRP A 141 7.81 -10.75 11.76
N TRP A 142 8.88 -11.51 11.98
CA TRP A 142 10.19 -11.14 11.47
C TRP A 142 10.46 -11.79 10.11
N PHE A 143 10.89 -11.02 9.15
CA PHE A 143 11.31 -11.49 7.83
C PHE A 143 12.72 -11.00 7.51
N PRO A 144 13.53 -11.82 6.76
CA PRO A 144 14.78 -11.34 6.20
C PRO A 144 14.53 -10.11 5.33
N ILE A 145 15.45 -9.13 5.38
CA ILE A 145 15.43 -7.90 4.56
C ILE A 145 14.48 -6.82 5.08
N VAL A 146 13.19 -7.10 5.23
CA VAL A 146 12.18 -6.11 5.66
C VAL A 146 12.08 -5.96 7.18
N GLY A 147 12.67 -6.89 7.93
CA GLY A 147 12.65 -6.83 9.40
C GLY A 147 11.33 -7.30 10.00
N ARG A 148 10.88 -6.61 11.04
CA ARG A 148 9.60 -6.88 11.69
C ARG A 148 8.48 -6.13 10.97
N VAL A 149 7.44 -6.88 10.57
CA VAL A 149 6.24 -6.33 9.95
C VAL A 149 5.00 -6.74 10.74
N PRO A 150 3.96 -5.90 10.79
CA PRO A 150 2.77 -6.13 11.61
C PRO A 150 1.73 -7.03 10.94
N TYR A 151 2.09 -7.67 9.85
CA TYR A 151 1.18 -8.55 9.11
C TYR A 151 1.93 -9.72 8.47
N ARG A 152 1.16 -10.78 8.15
CA ARG A 152 1.64 -11.92 7.38
C ARG A 152 0.65 -12.30 6.28
N GLY A 153 1.15 -12.44 5.06
CA GLY A 153 0.34 -12.84 3.90
C GLY A 153 0.27 -14.35 3.74
N TYR A 154 -0.87 -14.87 3.32
CA TYR A 154 -1.13 -16.27 3.00
C TYR A 154 -1.78 -16.40 1.64
N PHE A 155 -1.39 -17.42 0.87
CA PHE A 155 -2.03 -17.70 -0.40
C PHE A 155 -3.34 -18.48 -0.23
N ASP A 156 -3.47 -19.21 0.89
CA ASP A 156 -4.67 -19.97 1.24
C ASP A 156 -5.35 -19.34 2.47
N GLU A 157 -6.65 -19.11 2.36
CA GLU A 157 -7.46 -18.55 3.45
C GLU A 157 -7.47 -19.48 4.67
N SER A 158 -7.49 -20.79 4.44
CA SER A 158 -7.46 -21.79 5.52
C SER A 158 -6.18 -21.73 6.35
N ASP A 159 -5.04 -21.44 5.74
CA ASP A 159 -3.77 -21.29 6.45
C ASP A 159 -3.76 -20.01 7.30
N ALA A 160 -4.29 -18.90 6.75
CA ALA A 160 -4.46 -17.66 7.50
C ALA A 160 -5.40 -17.85 8.70
N ALA A 161 -6.54 -18.52 8.49
CA ALA A 161 -7.51 -18.78 9.54
C ALA A 161 -6.95 -19.71 10.63
N ALA A 162 -6.16 -20.71 10.26
CA ALA A 162 -5.53 -21.63 11.22
C ALA A 162 -4.52 -20.89 12.13
N GLU A 163 -3.69 -20.01 11.57
CA GLU A 163 -2.77 -19.21 12.39
C GLU A 163 -3.53 -18.15 13.21
N ALA A 164 -4.58 -17.53 12.67
CA ALA A 164 -5.43 -16.63 13.44
C ALA A 164 -5.99 -17.30 14.68
N ALA A 165 -6.58 -18.51 14.54
CA ALA A 165 -7.10 -19.28 15.66
C ALA A 165 -6.01 -19.64 16.69
N ALA A 166 -4.80 -19.94 16.24
CA ALA A 166 -3.66 -20.22 17.14
C ALA A 166 -3.22 -18.98 17.94
N LEU A 167 -3.29 -17.78 17.34
CA LEU A 167 -2.99 -16.50 18.02
C LEU A 167 -4.12 -16.10 18.97
N GLU A 168 -5.37 -16.34 18.60
CA GLU A 168 -6.54 -16.11 19.48
C GLU A 168 -6.49 -17.00 20.72
N ALA A 169 -6.06 -18.26 20.56
CA ALA A 169 -5.85 -19.16 21.70
C ALA A 169 -4.75 -18.68 22.66
N GLN A 170 -3.83 -17.85 22.19
CA GLN A 170 -2.82 -17.15 23.01
C GLN A 170 -3.33 -15.85 23.63
N GLY A 171 -4.58 -15.48 23.37
CA GLY A 171 -5.21 -14.28 23.94
C GLY A 171 -5.01 -13.00 23.12
N LEU A 172 -4.63 -13.12 21.84
CA LEU A 172 -4.57 -11.97 20.93
C LEU A 172 -5.93 -11.75 20.24
N ASP A 173 -6.17 -10.55 19.79
CA ASP A 173 -7.18 -10.24 18.79
C ASP A 173 -6.57 -10.47 17.40
N THR A 174 -7.35 -10.97 16.45
CA THR A 174 -6.89 -11.21 15.07
C THR A 174 -7.83 -10.58 14.05
N MET A 175 -7.30 -10.36 12.83
CA MET A 175 -8.03 -9.95 11.65
C MET A 175 -7.42 -10.62 10.43
N VAL A 176 -8.25 -11.24 9.60
CA VAL A 176 -7.84 -11.74 8.27
C VAL A 176 -8.62 -10.97 7.21
N ARG A 177 -7.91 -10.41 6.24
CA ARG A 177 -8.51 -9.69 5.11
C ARG A 177 -7.86 -10.06 3.78
N PRO A 178 -8.60 -10.01 2.67
CA PRO A 178 -7.99 -10.09 1.35
C PRO A 178 -7.14 -8.85 1.08
N ALA A 179 -5.99 -9.03 0.42
CA ALA A 179 -5.17 -7.94 -0.11
C ALA A 179 -5.30 -7.90 -1.63
N VAL A 180 -5.48 -6.70 -2.17
CA VAL A 180 -5.64 -6.47 -3.61
C VAL A 180 -4.34 -6.05 -4.29
N THR A 181 -3.35 -5.62 -3.52
CA THR A 181 -2.02 -5.21 -3.98
C THR A 181 -0.94 -6.09 -3.38
N PHE A 182 0.13 -6.23 -4.13
CA PHE A 182 1.39 -6.82 -3.70
C PHE A 182 2.52 -5.95 -4.27
N SER A 183 3.47 -5.55 -3.42
CA SER A 183 4.64 -4.77 -3.82
C SER A 183 5.92 -5.50 -3.43
N SER A 184 6.91 -5.46 -4.31
CA SER A 184 8.25 -5.98 -4.03
C SER A 184 9.15 -4.96 -3.33
N LEU A 185 8.62 -3.85 -2.82
CA LEU A 185 9.37 -2.75 -2.20
C LEU A 185 10.54 -2.25 -3.10
N GLY A 186 10.34 -2.31 -4.40
CA GLY A 186 11.36 -1.88 -5.37
C GLY A 186 12.46 -2.88 -5.68
N PHE A 187 12.43 -4.10 -5.11
CA PHE A 187 13.38 -5.16 -5.48
C PHE A 187 13.20 -5.60 -6.93
N PHE A 188 11.98 -5.59 -7.44
CA PHE A 188 11.64 -5.89 -8.82
C PHE A 188 10.99 -4.68 -9.51
N SER A 189 10.79 -4.79 -10.81
CA SER A 189 9.98 -3.84 -11.59
C SER A 189 8.55 -4.35 -11.58
N ASP A 190 7.79 -3.97 -10.54
CA ASP A 190 6.45 -4.46 -10.30
C ASP A 190 5.52 -4.13 -11.48
N PRO A 191 4.81 -5.12 -12.05
CA PRO A 191 3.82 -4.86 -13.07
C PRO A 191 2.53 -4.30 -12.44
N LEU A 192 1.72 -3.64 -13.23
CA LEU A 192 0.33 -3.39 -12.88
C LEU A 192 -0.42 -4.73 -12.83
N LEU A 193 -0.96 -5.08 -11.68
CA LEU A 193 -1.79 -6.28 -11.56
C LEU A 193 -3.20 -6.01 -12.12
N SER A 194 -3.76 -6.96 -12.85
CA SER A 194 -5.05 -6.78 -13.55
C SER A 194 -6.24 -6.52 -12.61
N ASN A 195 -6.16 -6.92 -11.35
CA ASN A 195 -7.18 -6.65 -10.35
C ASN A 195 -7.28 -5.15 -10.00
N LEU A 196 -6.17 -4.38 -10.12
CA LEU A 196 -6.18 -2.93 -9.92
C LEU A 196 -6.99 -2.18 -10.99
N LEU A 197 -7.23 -2.78 -12.15
CA LEU A 197 -8.11 -2.22 -13.17
C LEU A 197 -9.60 -2.20 -12.77
N LYS A 198 -9.97 -2.75 -11.60
CA LYS A 198 -11.31 -2.59 -11.00
C LYS A 198 -11.49 -1.22 -10.35
N LEU A 199 -10.41 -0.63 -9.84
CA LEU A 199 -10.41 0.69 -9.25
C LEU A 199 -10.82 1.73 -10.31
N ASP A 200 -11.41 2.82 -9.86
CA ASP A 200 -11.58 3.98 -10.74
C ASP A 200 -10.24 4.66 -11.04
N ARG A 201 -10.24 5.68 -11.90
CA ARG A 201 -8.99 6.36 -12.29
C ARG A 201 -8.33 7.10 -11.14
N VAL A 202 -9.12 7.62 -10.20
CA VAL A 202 -8.61 8.41 -9.08
C VAL A 202 -7.97 7.52 -8.03
N GLU A 203 -8.67 6.46 -7.64
CA GLU A 203 -8.14 5.45 -6.73
C GLU A 203 -6.89 4.78 -7.30
N LEU A 204 -6.92 4.44 -8.61
CA LEU A 204 -5.78 3.84 -9.29
C LEU A 204 -4.54 4.75 -9.26
N ALA A 205 -4.72 6.05 -9.49
CA ALA A 205 -3.62 7.02 -9.41
C ALA A 205 -3.04 7.10 -7.99
N GLY A 206 -3.89 7.15 -6.97
CA GLY A 206 -3.47 7.15 -5.57
C GLY A 206 -2.67 5.91 -5.20
N VAL A 207 -3.16 4.71 -5.56
CA VAL A 207 -2.46 3.44 -5.30
C VAL A 207 -1.10 3.39 -5.99
N ILE A 208 -0.99 3.82 -7.25
CA ILE A 208 0.30 3.82 -7.97
C ILE A 208 1.31 4.75 -7.28
N ILE A 209 0.91 5.95 -6.87
CA ILE A 209 1.81 6.89 -6.19
C ILE A 209 2.21 6.35 -4.82
N HIS A 210 1.30 5.73 -4.06
CA HIS A 210 1.56 5.05 -2.81
C HIS A 210 2.67 4.00 -2.97
N GLU A 211 2.55 3.10 -3.93
CA GLU A 211 3.55 2.06 -4.17
C GLU A 211 4.89 2.62 -4.68
N LEU A 212 4.85 3.71 -5.46
CA LEU A 212 6.06 4.40 -5.89
C LEU A 212 6.75 5.14 -4.74
N PHE A 213 6.02 5.55 -3.70
CA PHE A 213 6.61 6.06 -2.47
C PHE A 213 7.44 4.97 -1.77
N HIS A 214 6.90 3.78 -1.55
CA HIS A 214 7.65 2.64 -0.97
C HIS A 214 8.90 2.28 -1.78
N ARG A 215 8.84 2.43 -3.10
CA ARG A 215 10.01 2.25 -3.95
C ARG A 215 11.06 3.35 -3.78
N THR A 216 10.66 4.53 -3.35
CA THR A 216 11.54 5.70 -3.14
C THR A 216 12.17 5.67 -1.76
N TYR A 217 11.39 5.33 -0.75
CA TYR A 217 11.81 5.28 0.65
C TYR A 217 11.08 4.17 1.39
N TYR A 218 11.81 3.48 2.25
CA TYR A 218 11.30 2.45 3.15
C TYR A 218 12.13 2.47 4.43
N LEU A 219 11.47 2.59 5.59
CA LEU A 219 12.07 2.56 6.92
C LEU A 219 11.89 1.15 7.51
N ALA A 220 12.92 0.32 7.45
CA ALA A 220 12.83 -1.06 7.91
C ALA A 220 12.44 -1.15 9.39
N GLY A 221 11.33 -1.80 9.68
CA GLY A 221 10.83 -2.02 11.03
C GLY A 221 9.78 -1.03 11.52
N ASP A 222 9.46 0.01 10.74
CA ASP A 222 8.37 0.96 11.03
C ASP A 222 7.34 1.00 9.90
N ALA A 223 6.58 -0.09 9.80
CA ALA A 223 5.52 -0.20 8.79
C ALA A 223 4.41 0.86 8.97
N MET A 224 4.17 1.35 10.19
CA MET A 224 3.16 2.38 10.44
C MET A 224 3.58 3.70 9.78
N PHE A 225 4.84 4.08 9.90
CA PHE A 225 5.36 5.25 9.22
C PHE A 225 5.36 5.08 7.70
N ASP A 226 5.86 3.94 7.21
CA ASP A 226 5.94 3.68 5.78
C ASP A 226 4.59 3.74 5.09
N GLU A 227 3.58 3.05 5.64
CA GLU A 227 2.24 2.98 5.06
C GLU A 227 1.49 4.32 5.19
N SER A 228 1.60 5.02 6.34
CA SER A 228 0.95 6.30 6.52
C SER A 228 1.53 7.39 5.62
N ALA A 229 2.87 7.44 5.46
CA ALA A 229 3.53 8.38 4.57
C ALA A 229 3.22 8.08 3.10
N ALA A 230 3.17 6.79 2.71
CA ALA A 230 2.79 6.37 1.38
C ALA A 230 1.31 6.69 1.10
N ASN A 231 0.40 6.45 2.06
CA ASN A 231 -1.02 6.75 1.93
C ASN A 231 -1.27 8.24 1.73
N PHE A 232 -0.64 9.10 2.56
CA PHE A 232 -0.70 10.55 2.37
C PHE A 232 -0.17 10.97 1.00
N SER A 233 1.02 10.47 0.62
CA SER A 233 1.65 10.79 -0.66
C SER A 233 0.80 10.34 -1.85
N GLY A 234 0.13 9.19 -1.73
CA GLY A 234 -0.78 8.65 -2.73
C GLY A 234 -2.00 9.53 -2.93
N SER A 235 -2.72 9.83 -1.84
CA SER A 235 -3.95 10.65 -1.90
C SER A 235 -3.66 12.09 -2.32
N ALA A 236 -2.64 12.75 -1.74
CA ALA A 236 -2.25 14.11 -2.12
C ALA A 236 -1.67 14.15 -3.56
N GLY A 237 -0.91 13.11 -3.93
CA GLY A 237 -0.37 12.97 -5.29
C GLY A 237 -1.44 12.80 -6.36
N ALA A 238 -2.52 12.07 -6.07
CA ALA A 238 -3.66 11.97 -6.97
C ALA A 238 -4.34 13.35 -7.19
N VAL A 239 -4.49 14.14 -6.12
CA VAL A 239 -4.99 15.54 -6.25
C VAL A 239 -4.09 16.36 -7.16
N ALA A 240 -2.77 16.35 -6.90
CA ALA A 240 -1.81 17.11 -7.69
C ALA A 240 -1.79 16.67 -9.16
N PHE A 241 -1.85 15.36 -9.42
CA PHE A 241 -1.88 14.80 -10.77
C PHE A 241 -3.11 15.26 -11.55
N PHE A 242 -4.32 15.08 -11.01
CA PHE A 242 -5.53 15.47 -11.73
C PHE A 242 -5.71 17.00 -11.82
N ALA A 243 -5.25 17.77 -10.84
CA ALA A 243 -5.22 19.22 -10.96
C ALA A 243 -4.33 19.69 -12.12
N ALA A 244 -3.17 19.05 -12.29
CA ALA A 244 -2.23 19.39 -13.38
C ALA A 244 -2.70 18.92 -14.77
N THR A 245 -3.36 17.75 -14.86
CA THR A 245 -3.71 17.13 -16.16
C THR A 245 -5.13 17.48 -16.64
N ASP A 246 -6.09 17.44 -15.71
CA ASP A 246 -7.52 17.59 -16.03
C ASP A 246 -8.02 19.00 -15.64
N GLY A 247 -7.29 19.70 -14.74
CA GLY A 247 -7.62 21.05 -14.24
C GLY A 247 -8.26 21.04 -12.86
N GLU A 248 -8.16 22.18 -12.16
CA GLU A 248 -8.57 22.37 -10.77
C GLU A 248 -10.03 22.04 -10.49
N SER A 249 -10.92 22.32 -11.44
CA SER A 249 -12.38 22.13 -11.32
C SER A 249 -12.87 20.84 -11.98
N ALA A 250 -11.97 19.99 -12.48
CA ALA A 250 -12.37 18.74 -13.13
C ALA A 250 -12.97 17.75 -12.12
N PRO A 251 -13.94 16.92 -12.54
CA PRO A 251 -14.57 15.93 -11.66
C PRO A 251 -13.57 15.01 -10.99
N ALA A 252 -12.51 14.58 -11.70
CA ALA A 252 -11.47 13.72 -11.13
C ALA A 252 -10.67 14.44 -10.02
N THR A 253 -10.35 15.73 -10.20
CA THR A 253 -9.67 16.53 -9.17
C THR A 253 -10.54 16.73 -7.94
N ILE A 254 -11.83 17.00 -8.14
CA ILE A 254 -12.79 17.14 -7.04
C ILE A 254 -12.93 15.80 -6.28
N ALA A 255 -13.02 14.68 -6.99
CA ALA A 255 -13.07 13.35 -6.38
C ALA A 255 -11.80 13.02 -5.59
N ALA A 256 -10.61 13.32 -6.15
CA ALA A 256 -9.33 13.13 -5.47
C ALA A 256 -9.23 13.96 -4.17
N ARG A 257 -9.67 15.21 -4.19
CA ARG A 257 -9.76 16.05 -2.98
C ARG A 257 -10.71 15.48 -1.94
N GLY A 258 -11.87 14.97 -2.37
CA GLY A 258 -12.82 14.31 -1.48
C GLY A 258 -12.22 13.07 -0.81
N ILE A 259 -11.41 12.29 -1.52
CA ILE A 259 -10.69 11.13 -0.96
C ILE A 259 -9.64 11.59 0.06
N LEU A 260 -8.79 12.56 -0.27
CA LEU A 260 -7.78 13.10 0.66
C LEU A 260 -8.43 13.69 1.92
N GLU A 261 -9.51 14.44 1.78
CA GLU A 261 -10.25 14.99 2.92
C GLU A 261 -10.83 13.88 3.79
N SER A 262 -11.36 12.82 3.18
CA SER A 262 -11.89 11.66 3.89
C SER A 262 -10.80 10.91 4.63
N ASP A 263 -9.62 10.72 4.03
CA ASP A 263 -8.46 10.12 4.69
C ASP A 263 -8.03 10.93 5.92
N LEU A 264 -7.98 12.26 5.82
CA LEU A 264 -7.62 13.14 6.94
C LEU A 264 -8.68 13.15 8.05
N ASN A 265 -9.97 13.08 7.69
CA ASN A 265 -11.07 13.03 8.66
C ASN A 265 -11.09 11.68 9.38
N PHE A 266 -10.88 10.59 8.65
CA PHE A 266 -10.78 9.26 9.23
C PHE A 266 -9.54 9.08 10.10
N ALA A 267 -8.39 9.62 9.70
CA ALA A 267 -7.18 9.65 10.52
C ALA A 267 -7.42 10.35 11.87
N ARG A 268 -8.10 11.51 11.85
CA ARG A 268 -8.45 12.24 13.07
C ARG A 268 -9.39 11.45 13.97
N PHE A 269 -10.39 10.79 13.38
CA PHE A 269 -11.27 9.88 14.10
C PHE A 269 -10.48 8.75 14.75
N LEU A 270 -9.60 8.07 14.00
CA LEU A 270 -8.79 6.98 14.56
C LEU A 270 -7.90 7.42 15.72
N LEU A 271 -7.31 8.60 15.68
CA LEU A 271 -6.50 9.12 16.80
C LEU A 271 -7.35 9.36 18.06
N GLN A 272 -8.59 9.81 17.92
CA GLN A 272 -9.52 9.98 19.06
C GLN A 272 -9.88 8.62 19.66
N GLU A 273 -10.16 7.62 18.81
CA GLU A 273 -10.53 6.29 19.27
C GLU A 273 -9.34 5.52 19.84
N GLN A 274 -8.15 5.73 19.29
CA GLN A 274 -6.91 5.24 19.87
C GLN A 274 -6.72 5.77 21.29
N ALA A 275 -6.87 7.08 21.52
CA ALA A 275 -6.75 7.68 22.84
C ALA A 275 -7.76 7.07 23.82
N ARG A 276 -9.03 6.88 23.42
CA ARG A 276 -10.08 6.22 24.23
C ARG A 276 -9.65 4.84 24.73
N LEU A 277 -9.05 4.02 23.85
CA LEU A 277 -8.60 2.68 24.21
C LEU A 277 -7.32 2.69 25.04
N LEU A 278 -6.38 3.58 24.73
CA LEU A 278 -5.15 3.74 25.52
C LEU A 278 -5.46 4.12 26.97
N ASP A 279 -6.45 4.96 27.24
CA ASP A 279 -6.89 5.30 28.61
C ASP A 279 -7.34 4.04 29.37
N ILE A 280 -8.05 3.12 28.70
CA ILE A 280 -8.47 1.84 29.29
C ILE A 280 -7.26 0.95 29.59
N TYR A 281 -6.33 0.85 28.64
CA TYR A 281 -5.18 -0.05 28.75
C TYR A 281 -4.14 0.44 29.74
N MET A 282 -3.88 1.75 29.80
CA MET A 282 -2.98 2.34 30.79
C MET A 282 -3.48 2.18 32.22
N ALA A 283 -4.79 2.13 32.43
CA ALA A 283 -5.38 1.87 33.75
C ALA A 283 -5.15 0.42 34.24
N LYS A 284 -4.71 -0.52 33.37
CA LYS A 284 -4.42 -1.92 33.68
C LYS A 284 -5.50 -2.60 34.54
N PRO A 285 -6.80 -2.55 34.16
CA PRO A 285 -7.85 -3.14 34.95
C PRO A 285 -7.74 -4.66 34.97
N PRO A 286 -8.34 -5.34 35.97
CA PRO A 286 -8.44 -6.80 35.95
C PRO A 286 -9.12 -7.31 34.67
N LYS A 287 -8.78 -8.52 34.23
CA LYS A 287 -9.21 -9.07 32.91
C LYS A 287 -10.71 -8.92 32.64
N GLN A 288 -11.56 -9.29 33.60
CA GLN A 288 -13.01 -9.18 33.43
C GLN A 288 -13.49 -7.74 33.23
N GLU A 289 -12.90 -6.80 33.93
CA GLU A 289 -13.19 -5.36 33.79
C GLU A 289 -12.63 -4.83 32.49
N LEU A 290 -11.44 -5.28 32.06
CA LEU A 290 -10.86 -4.95 30.75
C LEU A 290 -11.80 -5.37 29.62
N ASP A 291 -12.24 -6.63 29.61
CA ASP A 291 -13.13 -7.15 28.57
C ASP A 291 -14.42 -6.31 28.48
N LYS A 292 -15.04 -6.00 29.63
CA LYS A 292 -16.25 -5.15 29.68
C LYS A 292 -16.01 -3.74 29.16
N ARG A 293 -14.89 -3.09 29.57
CA ARG A 293 -14.56 -1.72 29.09
C ARG A 293 -14.25 -1.68 27.61
N ARG A 294 -13.56 -2.69 27.11
CA ARG A 294 -13.28 -2.84 25.66
C ARG A 294 -14.57 -3.00 24.85
N GLU A 295 -15.48 -3.87 25.29
CA GLU A 295 -16.76 -4.07 24.61
C GLU A 295 -17.55 -2.76 24.50
N ALA A 296 -17.64 -2.01 25.61
CA ALA A 296 -18.29 -0.69 25.63
C ALA A 296 -17.58 0.32 24.71
N ALA A 297 -16.24 0.34 24.72
CA ALA A 297 -15.46 1.21 23.85
C ALA A 297 -15.67 0.89 22.36
N PHE A 298 -15.62 -0.40 21.97
CA PHE A 298 -15.86 -0.78 20.58
C PHE A 298 -17.29 -0.49 20.11
N ALA A 299 -18.28 -0.62 21.00
CA ALA A 299 -19.63 -0.20 20.68
C ALA A 299 -19.72 1.32 20.46
N ALA A 300 -19.03 2.11 21.28
CA ALA A 300 -18.97 3.58 21.11
C ALA A 300 -18.23 3.94 19.80
N ILE A 301 -17.09 3.32 19.51
CA ILE A 301 -16.34 3.53 18.25
C ILE A 301 -17.21 3.27 17.02
N LYS A 302 -18.02 2.19 17.03
CA LYS A 302 -18.96 1.91 15.94
C LYS A 302 -20.03 2.99 15.81
N ALA A 303 -20.55 3.51 16.91
CA ALA A 303 -21.54 4.59 16.90
C ALA A 303 -20.94 5.90 16.36
N ASP A 304 -19.73 6.24 16.80
CA ASP A 304 -19.00 7.43 16.35
C ASP A 304 -18.62 7.32 14.86
N TYR A 305 -18.21 6.12 14.41
CA TYR A 305 -17.98 5.85 12.99
C TYR A 305 -19.26 5.98 12.15
N ALA A 306 -20.39 5.46 12.63
CA ALA A 306 -21.65 5.60 11.92
C ALA A 306 -22.09 7.06 11.73
N ALA A 307 -21.72 7.95 12.67
CA ALA A 307 -21.93 9.39 12.54
C ALA A 307 -20.97 10.04 11.53
N LEU A 308 -19.72 9.56 11.45
CA LEU A 308 -18.71 10.07 10.51
C LEU A 308 -18.93 9.58 9.07
N ALA A 309 -19.30 8.31 8.88
CA ALA A 309 -19.35 7.61 7.60
C ALA A 309 -20.08 8.38 6.48
N PRO A 310 -21.23 9.05 6.71
CA PRO A 310 -21.90 9.82 5.65
C PRO A 310 -21.09 10.97 5.06
N SER A 311 -20.05 11.42 5.75
CA SER A 311 -19.16 12.51 5.30
C SER A 311 -17.91 12.01 4.55
N LEU A 312 -17.71 10.68 4.47
CA LEU A 312 -16.53 10.08 3.84
C LEU A 312 -16.82 9.71 2.38
N SER A 313 -15.90 10.04 1.49
CA SER A 313 -15.84 9.57 0.10
C SER A 313 -15.09 8.24 0.04
N GLY A 314 -15.51 7.31 -0.84
CA GLY A 314 -14.88 5.98 -0.94
C GLY A 314 -15.11 5.13 0.32
N LEU A 315 -16.34 5.07 0.80
CA LEU A 315 -16.75 4.40 2.04
C LEU A 315 -16.27 2.95 2.17
N GLU A 316 -16.19 2.21 1.05
CA GLU A 316 -15.69 0.84 1.03
C GLU A 316 -14.24 0.67 1.52
N ARG A 317 -13.48 1.76 1.61
CA ARG A 317 -12.11 1.77 2.16
C ARG A 317 -12.06 1.73 3.69
N PHE A 318 -13.18 2.03 4.36
CA PHE A 318 -13.27 2.27 5.80
C PHE A 318 -14.23 1.30 6.52
N ASP A 319 -14.43 0.11 6.07
CA ASP A 319 -15.43 -0.90 6.48
C ASP A 319 -15.46 -1.31 7.97
N LEU A 320 -15.38 -0.32 8.89
CA LEU A 320 -15.39 -0.57 10.35
C LEU A 320 -16.70 -1.19 10.87
N ASP A 321 -17.80 -1.02 10.18
CA ASP A 321 -19.11 -1.52 10.54
C ASP A 321 -19.40 -2.94 10.06
N LYS A 322 -18.66 -3.39 9.04
CA LYS A 322 -18.90 -4.68 8.37
C LYS A 322 -18.30 -5.89 9.08
N GLN A 323 -17.49 -5.68 10.12
CA GLN A 323 -16.80 -6.76 10.82
C GLN A 323 -16.82 -6.57 12.33
N PRO A 324 -16.60 -7.63 13.13
CA PRO A 324 -16.38 -7.49 14.56
C PRO A 324 -15.15 -6.63 14.83
N LEU A 325 -15.35 -5.52 15.56
CA LEU A 325 -14.27 -4.60 15.89
C LEU A 325 -13.45 -5.14 17.05
N ASN A 326 -12.13 -5.14 16.89
CA ASN A 326 -11.15 -5.52 17.90
C ASN A 326 -9.84 -4.75 17.70
N ASN A 327 -8.82 -4.98 18.53
CA ASN A 327 -7.56 -4.25 18.43
C ASN A 327 -6.84 -4.50 17.10
N ALA A 328 -6.85 -5.72 16.56
CA ALA A 328 -6.20 -6.02 15.29
C ALA A 328 -6.83 -5.24 14.11
N VAL A 329 -8.17 -5.09 14.14
CA VAL A 329 -8.90 -4.27 13.15
C VAL A 329 -8.50 -2.80 13.24
N LEU A 330 -8.44 -2.24 14.45
CA LEU A 330 -8.05 -0.84 14.62
C LEU A 330 -6.58 -0.61 14.25
N VAL A 331 -5.69 -1.50 14.65
CA VAL A 331 -4.27 -1.45 14.28
C VAL A 331 -4.08 -1.51 12.78
N ASN A 332 -4.88 -2.33 12.05
CA ASN A 332 -4.84 -2.34 10.59
C ASN A 332 -5.10 -0.95 9.99
N TYR A 333 -6.09 -0.21 10.50
CA TYR A 333 -6.34 1.14 10.02
C TYR A 333 -5.29 2.14 10.50
N LEU A 334 -4.83 2.04 11.76
CA LEU A 334 -3.80 2.93 12.30
C LEU A 334 -2.50 2.85 11.48
N ILE A 335 -2.13 1.69 10.96
CA ILE A 335 -0.94 1.54 10.11
C ILE A 335 -1.00 2.45 8.89
N TYR A 336 -2.16 2.63 8.26
CA TYR A 336 -2.32 3.42 7.04
C TYR A 336 -2.71 4.89 7.27
N PHE A 337 -3.29 5.21 8.43
CA PHE A 337 -3.90 6.52 8.69
C PHE A 337 -3.33 7.23 9.92
N HIS A 338 -2.18 6.76 10.44
CA HIS A 338 -1.56 7.41 11.59
C HIS A 338 -1.01 8.78 11.21
N ASP A 339 -1.38 9.79 12.00
CA ASP A 339 -0.83 11.16 11.94
C ASP A 339 -0.84 11.85 10.56
N LEU A 340 -1.74 11.47 9.66
CA LEU A 340 -1.86 12.11 8.33
C LEU A 340 -2.02 13.63 8.42
N GLY A 341 -2.58 14.13 9.52
CA GLY A 341 -2.73 15.57 9.80
C GLY A 341 -1.39 16.32 9.86
N ASN A 342 -0.34 15.67 10.34
CA ASN A 342 1.00 16.25 10.43
C ASN A 342 1.68 16.28 9.04
N PHE A 343 1.50 15.27 8.20
CA PHE A 343 1.95 15.32 6.80
C PHE A 343 1.23 16.43 6.03
N ALA A 344 -0.08 16.58 6.22
CA ALA A 344 -0.85 17.67 5.63
C ALA A 344 -0.43 19.06 6.18
N ALA A 345 0.04 19.15 7.41
CA ALA A 345 0.60 20.37 7.96
C ALA A 345 1.94 20.73 7.31
N LEU A 346 2.82 19.76 7.09
CA LEU A 346 4.06 19.97 6.32
C LEU A 346 3.75 20.44 4.89
N ASP A 347 2.74 19.86 4.25
CA ASP A 347 2.36 20.27 2.89
C ASP A 347 1.88 21.71 2.84
N ARG A 348 1.08 22.15 3.79
CA ARG A 348 0.70 23.55 3.93
C ARG A 348 1.90 24.48 4.17
N MET A 349 2.89 24.06 4.97
CA MET A 349 4.12 24.83 5.21
C MET A 349 4.97 24.94 3.94
N ASN A 350 4.93 23.94 3.09
CA ASN A 350 5.55 23.94 1.77
C ASN A 350 4.67 24.59 0.69
N HIS A 351 3.60 25.29 1.09
CA HIS A 351 2.69 25.99 0.17
C HIS A 351 2.03 25.09 -0.88
N GLY A 352 1.84 23.81 -0.57
CA GLY A 352 1.29 22.80 -1.47
C GLY A 352 2.30 22.27 -2.51
N ASP A 353 3.59 22.56 -2.34
CA ASP A 353 4.66 21.89 -3.11
C ASP A 353 4.84 20.47 -2.56
N LEU A 354 4.06 19.54 -3.13
CA LEU A 354 4.06 18.15 -2.69
C LEU A 354 5.41 17.47 -2.89
N ARG A 355 6.19 17.87 -3.90
CA ARG A 355 7.57 17.37 -4.10
C ARG A 355 8.47 17.74 -2.91
N ALA A 356 8.43 18.99 -2.50
CA ALA A 356 9.17 19.47 -1.33
C ALA A 356 8.68 18.78 -0.06
N THR A 357 7.38 18.58 0.08
CA THR A 357 6.76 17.88 1.21
C THR A 357 7.24 16.43 1.33
N ILE A 358 7.18 15.65 0.24
CA ILE A 358 7.67 14.26 0.21
C ILE A 358 9.17 14.21 0.53
N ALA A 359 9.96 15.09 -0.07
CA ALA A 359 11.39 15.16 0.20
C ALA A 359 11.69 15.47 1.67
N GLN A 360 10.90 16.36 2.29
CA GLN A 360 11.03 16.72 3.70
C GLN A 360 10.61 15.58 4.63
N ILE A 361 9.50 14.89 4.36
CA ILE A 361 9.08 13.68 5.10
C ILE A 361 10.21 12.66 5.11
N ILE A 362 10.78 12.34 3.95
CA ILE A 362 11.88 11.38 3.81
C ILE A 362 13.14 11.86 4.55
N SER A 363 13.45 13.16 4.47
CA SER A 363 14.62 13.73 5.13
C SER A 363 14.50 13.66 6.66
N ILE A 364 13.35 13.98 7.21
CA ILE A 364 13.09 13.91 8.65
C ILE A 364 13.16 12.45 9.11
N ALA A 365 12.53 11.52 8.41
CA ALA A 365 12.55 10.10 8.78
C ALA A 365 13.97 9.50 8.73
N LYS A 366 14.81 9.92 7.78
CA LYS A 366 16.23 9.53 7.73
C LYS A 366 17.05 10.08 8.89
N ALA A 367 16.74 11.28 9.35
CA ALA A 367 17.44 11.92 10.46
C ALA A 367 16.95 11.39 11.83
N HIS A 368 15.72 10.94 11.93
CA HIS A 368 15.07 10.49 13.16
C HIS A 368 14.36 9.13 12.95
N PRO A 369 15.11 8.05 12.62
CA PRO A 369 14.52 6.76 12.29
C PRO A 369 13.84 6.08 13.49
N ASP A 370 14.17 6.45 14.71
CA ASP A 370 13.59 5.86 15.94
C ASP A 370 12.19 6.42 16.27
N ASP A 371 11.89 7.66 15.86
CA ASP A 371 10.58 8.29 16.06
C ASP A 371 10.32 9.38 15.00
N PRO A 372 10.05 8.99 13.75
CA PRO A 372 9.83 9.93 12.65
C PRO A 372 8.53 10.74 12.80
N PHE A 373 7.49 10.17 13.42
CA PHE A 373 6.25 10.89 13.64
C PHE A 373 6.41 12.06 14.60
N TYR A 374 7.11 11.85 15.70
CA TYR A 374 7.39 12.92 16.66
C TYR A 374 8.25 14.03 16.02
N ALA A 375 9.26 13.66 15.24
CA ALA A 375 10.12 14.63 14.55
C ALA A 375 9.33 15.47 13.52
N ILE A 376 8.39 14.86 12.81
CA ILE A 376 7.49 15.59 11.90
C ILE A 376 6.55 16.50 12.66
N TRP A 377 5.98 16.03 13.78
CA TRP A 377 5.14 16.84 14.64
C TRP A 377 5.89 18.06 15.21
N GLU A 378 7.14 17.90 15.67
CA GLU A 378 7.97 19.03 16.09
C GLU A 378 8.22 20.02 14.94
N ALA A 379 8.58 19.53 13.76
CA ALA A 379 8.82 20.36 12.58
C ALA A 379 7.58 21.21 12.21
N THR A 380 6.37 20.67 12.36
CA THR A 380 5.13 21.42 12.08
C THR A 380 4.78 22.49 13.12
N ARG A 381 5.34 22.40 14.34
CA ARG A 381 5.11 23.37 15.43
C ARG A 381 6.20 24.44 15.54
N ALA A 382 7.41 24.12 15.11
CA ALA A 382 8.55 25.04 15.15
C ALA A 382 8.45 26.19 14.12
N ALA A 383 7.56 26.06 13.12
CA ALA A 383 7.32 27.15 12.17
C ALA A 383 6.63 28.32 12.88
N PRO A 384 7.14 29.56 12.76
CA PRO A 384 6.49 30.73 13.31
C PRO A 384 5.06 30.80 12.77
N ALA A 385 4.08 31.02 13.67
CA ALA A 385 2.71 31.30 13.26
C ALA A 385 2.77 32.36 12.17
N ILE A 386 2.33 32.04 10.95
CA ILE A 386 2.23 33.01 9.86
C ILE A 386 1.31 34.11 10.42
N SER A 387 1.90 35.25 10.80
CA SER A 387 1.15 36.41 11.22
C SER A 387 0.25 36.78 10.06
N GLY A 388 -1.05 36.50 10.20
CA GLY A 388 -2.06 36.89 9.24
C GLY A 388 -1.92 38.38 8.99
N GLY A 389 -1.43 38.72 7.80
CA GLY A 389 -1.48 40.07 7.29
C GLY A 389 -2.94 40.46 7.12
N SER A 390 -3.33 41.45 7.84
CA SER A 390 -4.60 42.18 7.77
C SER A 390 -4.90 42.70 6.39
#